data_695c6388804cc6757c169320cd4637b6
#
_entry.id   695c6388804cc6757c169320cd4637b6
#
_cell.length_a   1.000
_cell.length_b   1.000
_cell.length_c   1.000
_cell.angle_alpha   90.00
_cell.angle_beta   90.00
_cell.angle_gamma   90.00
#
_symmetry.space_group_name_H-M   'P 1'
#
loop_
_entity.id
_entity.type
_entity.pdbx_description
1 polymer ?
#
loop_
_entity_poly.entity_id
_entity_poly.type
_entity_poly.pdbx_seq_one_letter_code
_entity_poly.pdbx_strand_id
1 'polypeptide(L)'
;MLDGVWQTRREHAARARLGPVVLRAWQPSVAAGLAVLVASLAGAVVLEGALGRFAFRPAAALAGLVLAAGGVGLHAWARRTLGPMWSGVVQVRAQHVLVERGPYRLVRHPIYLAGLLLAAGSFLAHPSPASACLGAGFALGVVLKAWLEERALRGVLGDEYARYAARVPALIPWPRARGG
;
A
#
# COMPACT_ATOMS: atom_id res chain seq x y z
N MET A 1 15.19 -13.66 20.53
CA MET A 1 13.73 -13.74 20.83
C MET A 1 13.21 -12.62 21.75
N LEU A 2 14.06 -11.96 22.55
CA LEU A 2 13.66 -10.88 23.48
C LEU A 2 13.52 -9.49 22.82
N ASP A 3 14.17 -9.25 21.70
CA ASP A 3 14.13 -7.93 21.01
C ASP A 3 12.75 -7.57 20.43
N GLY A 4 11.97 -8.56 20.01
CA GLY A 4 10.62 -8.35 19.49
C GLY A 4 9.62 -7.83 20.53
N VAL A 5 9.76 -8.26 21.78
CA VAL A 5 8.87 -7.86 22.88
C VAL A 5 9.16 -6.42 23.31
N TRP A 6 10.43 -6.01 23.30
CA TRP A 6 10.82 -4.64 23.63
C TRP A 6 10.43 -3.64 22.54
N GLN A 7 10.52 -4.03 21.25
CA GLN A 7 10.05 -3.20 20.14
C GLN A 7 8.54 -2.98 20.19
N THR A 8 7.75 -4.03 20.46
CA THR A 8 6.29 -3.92 20.61
C THR A 8 5.90 -3.02 21.78
N ARG A 9 6.56 -3.12 22.93
CA ARG A 9 6.29 -2.26 24.09
C ARG A 9 6.60 -0.78 23.80
N ARG A 10 7.72 -0.48 23.14
CA ARG A 10 8.08 0.88 22.73
C ARG A 10 7.09 1.44 21.72
N GLU A 11 6.64 0.64 20.76
CA GLU A 11 5.62 1.04 19.79
C GLU A 11 4.27 1.29 20.46
N HIS A 12 3.86 0.47 21.43
CA HIS A 12 2.63 0.68 22.18
C HIS A 12 2.68 1.97 23.03
N ALA A 13 3.78 2.22 23.73
CA ALA A 13 3.97 3.44 24.50
C ALA A 13 4.02 4.69 23.59
N ALA A 14 4.67 4.62 22.44
CA ALA A 14 4.70 5.70 21.47
C ALA A 14 3.31 5.95 20.85
N ARG A 15 2.54 4.89 20.56
CA ARG A 15 1.15 5.00 20.08
C ARG A 15 0.21 5.62 21.12
N ALA A 16 0.40 5.32 22.41
CA ALA A 16 -0.39 5.92 23.48
C ALA A 16 -0.23 7.45 23.53
N ARG A 17 0.95 7.97 23.17
CA ARG A 17 1.23 9.41 23.12
C ARG A 17 0.56 10.14 21.96
N LEU A 18 0.07 9.43 20.93
CA LEU A 18 -0.59 10.01 19.77
C LEU A 18 -2.06 10.42 20.01
N GLY A 19 -2.55 10.23 21.22
CA GLY A 19 -3.92 10.56 21.59
C GLY A 19 -4.98 9.60 21.01
N PRO A 20 -6.25 9.89 21.25
CA PRO A 20 -7.35 9.04 20.82
C PRO A 20 -7.47 9.01 19.29
N VAL A 21 -8.06 7.92 18.77
CA VAL A 21 -8.43 7.81 17.36
C VAL A 21 -9.63 8.72 17.10
N VAL A 22 -9.46 9.74 16.28
CA VAL A 22 -10.51 10.71 15.92
C VAL A 22 -11.38 10.19 14.79
N LEU A 23 -10.76 9.46 13.84
CA LEU A 23 -11.47 8.86 12.72
C LEU A 23 -10.99 7.43 12.50
N ARG A 24 -11.92 6.51 12.35
CA ARG A 24 -11.67 5.12 11.98
C ARG A 24 -12.59 4.73 10.83
N ALA A 25 -12.07 4.76 9.60
CA ALA A 25 -12.79 4.36 8.40
C ALA A 25 -12.55 2.85 8.14
N TRP A 26 -13.16 2.01 8.98
CA TRP A 26 -12.83 0.58 8.93
C TRP A 26 -13.83 -0.28 8.16
N GLN A 27 -15.11 -0.13 8.38
CA GLN A 27 -16.09 -1.12 7.95
C GLN A 27 -16.33 -1.23 6.44
N PRO A 28 -16.58 -0.14 5.68
CA PRO A 28 -16.84 -0.28 4.24
C PRO A 28 -15.58 -0.60 3.44
N SER A 29 -14.40 -0.13 3.86
CA SER A 29 -13.14 -0.39 3.14
C SER A 29 -12.67 -1.83 3.28
N VAL A 30 -12.84 -2.45 4.45
CA VAL A 30 -12.50 -3.86 4.66
C VAL A 30 -13.47 -4.78 3.92
N ALA A 31 -14.77 -4.50 3.99
CA ALA A 31 -15.77 -5.27 3.26
C ALA A 31 -15.56 -5.18 1.74
N ALA A 32 -15.29 -3.98 1.21
CA ALA A 32 -14.98 -3.78 -0.20
C ALA A 32 -13.69 -4.50 -0.60
N GLY A 33 -12.63 -4.40 0.21
CA GLY A 33 -11.36 -5.10 -0.04
C GLY A 33 -11.51 -6.61 -0.01
N LEU A 34 -12.30 -7.15 0.93
CA LEU A 34 -12.60 -8.57 1.00
C LEU A 34 -13.42 -9.04 -0.20
N ALA A 35 -14.43 -8.27 -0.61
CA ALA A 35 -15.23 -8.59 -1.80
C ALA A 35 -14.37 -8.63 -3.07
N VAL A 36 -13.48 -7.65 -3.25
CA VAL A 36 -12.52 -7.63 -4.37
C VAL A 36 -11.59 -8.84 -4.32
N LEU A 37 -11.08 -9.19 -3.15
CA LEU A 37 -10.20 -10.36 -2.99
C LEU A 37 -10.94 -11.66 -3.34
N VAL A 38 -12.15 -11.85 -2.83
CA VAL A 38 -12.96 -13.05 -3.09
C VAL A 38 -13.31 -13.16 -4.59
N ALA A 39 -13.74 -12.05 -5.20
CA ALA A 39 -14.04 -12.01 -6.63
C ALA A 39 -12.78 -12.31 -7.49
N SER A 40 -11.62 -11.75 -7.11
CA SER A 40 -10.36 -12.00 -7.80
C SER A 40 -9.91 -13.46 -7.65
N LEU A 41 -10.09 -14.05 -6.48
CA LEU A 41 -9.74 -15.45 -6.26
C LEU A 41 -10.66 -16.40 -7.05
N ALA A 42 -11.97 -16.14 -7.05
CA ALA A 42 -12.93 -16.90 -7.85
C ALA A 42 -12.62 -16.81 -9.35
N GLY A 43 -12.36 -15.59 -9.85
CA GLY A 43 -11.93 -15.36 -11.22
C GLY A 43 -10.63 -16.07 -11.57
N ALA A 44 -9.66 -16.05 -10.66
CA ALA A 44 -8.37 -16.72 -10.83
C ALA A 44 -8.55 -18.24 -11.01
N VAL A 45 -9.37 -18.89 -10.17
CA VAL A 45 -9.65 -20.35 -10.26
C VAL A 45 -10.31 -20.70 -11.58
N VAL A 46 -11.33 -19.93 -11.99
CA VAL A 46 -12.02 -20.15 -13.26
C VAL A 46 -11.10 -19.97 -14.46
N LEU A 47 -10.32 -18.91 -14.48
CA LEU A 47 -9.42 -18.59 -15.59
C LEU A 47 -8.25 -19.59 -15.71
N GLU A 48 -7.68 -20.05 -14.61
CA GLU A 48 -6.60 -21.04 -14.64
C GLU A 48 -7.09 -22.39 -15.16
N GLY A 49 -8.32 -22.79 -14.79
CA GLY A 49 -8.96 -23.99 -15.32
C GLY A 49 -9.31 -23.90 -16.81
N ALA A 50 -9.68 -22.72 -17.29
CA ALA A 50 -10.10 -22.52 -18.67
C ALA A 50 -8.95 -22.23 -19.64
N LEU A 51 -7.95 -21.46 -19.23
CA LEU A 51 -6.92 -20.90 -20.10
C LEU A 51 -5.51 -21.45 -19.84
N GLY A 52 -5.30 -22.19 -18.75
CA GLY A 52 -3.99 -22.74 -18.37
C GLY A 52 -2.99 -21.67 -17.97
N ARG A 53 -1.69 -21.95 -18.23
CA ARG A 53 -0.57 -21.07 -17.86
C ARG A 53 0.09 -20.47 -19.08
N PHE A 54 0.58 -19.24 -18.94
CA PHE A 54 1.41 -18.64 -19.98
C PHE A 54 2.81 -19.25 -20.03
N ALA A 55 3.50 -19.12 -21.16
CA ALA A 55 4.85 -19.63 -21.31
C ALA A 55 5.81 -18.99 -20.31
N PHE A 56 6.59 -19.82 -19.61
CA PHE A 56 7.63 -19.37 -18.70
C PHE A 56 8.80 -18.75 -19.46
N ARG A 57 9.22 -17.56 -19.04
CA ARG A 57 10.35 -16.82 -19.63
C ARG A 57 11.36 -16.49 -18.53
N PRO A 58 12.53 -17.12 -18.47
CA PRO A 58 13.49 -16.93 -17.37
C PRO A 58 13.92 -15.48 -17.14
N ALA A 59 14.13 -14.72 -18.22
CA ALA A 59 14.47 -13.30 -18.12
C ALA A 59 13.35 -12.46 -17.46
N ALA A 60 12.09 -12.73 -17.80
CA ALA A 60 10.95 -12.08 -17.19
C ALA A 60 10.81 -12.48 -15.72
N ALA A 61 11.06 -13.75 -15.39
CA ALA A 61 11.04 -14.24 -14.01
C ALA A 61 12.12 -13.56 -13.16
N LEU A 62 13.33 -13.41 -13.67
CA LEU A 62 14.40 -12.69 -12.99
C LEU A 62 14.04 -11.21 -12.77
N ALA A 63 13.52 -10.54 -13.82
CA ALA A 63 13.04 -9.16 -13.68
C ALA A 63 11.91 -9.04 -12.64
N GLY A 64 10.99 -10.01 -12.62
CA GLY A 64 9.93 -10.09 -11.62
C GLY A 64 10.46 -10.22 -10.19
N LEU A 65 11.49 -11.05 -10.00
CA LEU A 65 12.13 -11.23 -8.70
C LEU A 65 12.81 -9.93 -8.22
N VAL A 66 13.52 -9.24 -9.11
CA VAL A 66 14.15 -7.94 -8.81
C VAL A 66 13.10 -6.90 -8.44
N LEU A 67 11.99 -6.85 -9.18
CA LEU A 67 10.88 -5.93 -8.91
C LEU A 67 10.23 -6.21 -7.56
N ALA A 68 10.00 -7.49 -7.24
CA ALA A 68 9.45 -7.91 -5.95
C ALA A 68 10.40 -7.57 -4.79
N ALA A 69 11.69 -7.80 -4.95
CA ALA A 69 12.71 -7.43 -3.95
C ALA A 69 12.74 -5.91 -3.72
N GLY A 70 12.65 -5.11 -4.79
CA GLY A 70 12.49 -3.65 -4.71
C GLY A 70 11.22 -3.25 -3.94
N GLY A 71 10.10 -3.95 -4.17
CA GLY A 71 8.87 -3.78 -3.41
C GLY A 71 9.05 -4.04 -1.91
N VAL A 72 9.72 -5.15 -1.54
CA VAL A 72 10.04 -5.46 -0.13
C VAL A 72 10.89 -4.36 0.50
N GLY A 73 11.94 -3.92 -0.20
CA GLY A 73 12.81 -2.83 0.26
C GLY A 73 12.05 -1.53 0.48
N LEU A 74 11.21 -1.13 -0.49
CA LEU A 74 10.36 0.05 -0.38
C LEU A 74 9.37 -0.05 0.78
N HIS A 75 8.73 -1.22 0.97
CA HIS A 75 7.84 -1.48 2.09
C HIS A 75 8.56 -1.29 3.44
N ALA A 76 9.72 -1.91 3.58
CA ALA A 76 10.52 -1.81 4.81
C ALA A 76 10.95 -0.36 5.09
N TRP A 77 11.37 0.39 4.05
CA TRP A 77 11.72 1.80 4.18
C TRP A 77 10.51 2.64 4.60
N ALA A 78 9.37 2.48 3.93
CA ALA A 78 8.15 3.20 4.24
C ALA A 78 7.66 2.92 5.67
N ARG A 79 7.66 1.66 6.07
CA ARG A 79 7.30 1.23 7.44
C ARG A 79 8.19 1.86 8.51
N ARG A 80 9.52 1.83 8.30
CA ARG A 80 10.47 2.45 9.24
C ARG A 80 10.29 3.96 9.31
N THR A 81 9.96 4.61 8.19
CA THR A 81 9.73 6.06 8.14
C THR A 81 8.48 6.48 8.90
N LEU A 82 7.38 5.71 8.80
CA LEU A 82 6.15 5.96 9.56
C LEU A 82 6.29 5.65 11.06
N GLY A 83 7.06 4.63 11.40
CA GLY A 83 7.21 4.20 12.77
C GLY A 83 5.86 3.95 13.47
N PRO A 84 5.60 4.56 14.66
CA PRO A 84 4.37 4.37 15.42
C PRO A 84 3.10 4.87 14.74
N MET A 85 3.23 5.77 13.74
CA MET A 85 2.09 6.31 12.98
C MET A 85 1.47 5.28 12.03
N TRP A 86 2.18 4.21 11.73
CA TRP A 86 1.65 3.17 10.86
C TRP A 86 0.46 2.44 11.47
N SER A 87 -0.57 2.26 10.65
CA SER A 87 -1.75 1.44 10.97
C SER A 87 -2.16 0.60 9.76
N GLY A 88 -2.56 -0.65 10.00
CA GLY A 88 -3.13 -1.50 8.94
C GLY A 88 -4.53 -1.10 8.49
N VAL A 89 -5.20 -0.26 9.27
CA VAL A 89 -6.53 0.29 8.99
C VAL A 89 -6.46 1.80 8.80
N VAL A 90 -7.40 2.37 8.04
CA VAL A 90 -7.49 3.83 7.88
C VAL A 90 -7.97 4.42 9.21
N GLN A 91 -7.04 5.05 9.94
CA GLN A 91 -7.33 5.75 11.17
C GLN A 91 -6.49 7.04 11.28
N VAL A 92 -7.11 8.10 11.72
CA VAL A 92 -6.43 9.36 12.02
C VAL A 92 -6.55 9.62 13.51
N ARG A 93 -5.45 9.99 14.15
CA ARG A 93 -5.36 10.27 15.60
C ARG A 93 -5.40 11.77 15.82
N ALA A 94 -5.77 12.19 17.05
CA ALA A 94 -5.86 13.61 17.40
C ALA A 94 -4.54 14.38 17.21
N GLN A 95 -3.40 13.70 17.38
CA GLN A 95 -2.07 14.27 17.15
C GLN A 95 -1.41 13.64 15.91
N HIS A 96 -2.18 13.48 14.83
CA HIS A 96 -1.65 12.95 13.59
C HIS A 96 -0.71 13.98 12.95
N VAL A 97 0.56 13.60 12.81
CA VAL A 97 1.57 14.41 12.13
C VAL A 97 1.73 13.90 10.71
N LEU A 98 1.64 14.77 9.74
CA LEU A 98 1.86 14.43 8.34
C LEU A 98 3.33 14.09 8.11
N VAL A 99 3.60 12.87 7.63
CA VAL A 99 4.96 12.39 7.37
C VAL A 99 5.31 12.66 5.91
N GLU A 100 6.16 13.66 5.68
CA GLU A 100 6.62 14.09 4.34
C GLU A 100 8.08 13.73 4.07
N ARG A 101 8.67 12.81 4.81
CA ARG A 101 10.08 12.42 4.70
C ARG A 101 10.25 11.01 4.13
N GLY A 102 11.49 10.67 3.76
CA GLY A 102 11.80 9.37 3.20
C GLY A 102 11.00 9.10 1.91
N PRO A 103 10.40 7.92 1.73
CA PRO A 103 9.65 7.60 0.51
C PRO A 103 8.35 8.41 0.38
N TYR A 104 7.83 9.01 1.47
CA TYR A 104 6.62 9.85 1.48
C TYR A 104 6.83 11.21 0.80
N ARG A 105 8.07 11.62 0.57
CA ARG A 105 8.37 12.78 -0.28
C ARG A 105 8.31 12.48 -1.78
N LEU A 106 8.36 11.21 -2.16
CA LEU A 106 8.33 10.75 -3.55
C LEU A 106 6.91 10.40 -4.00
N VAL A 107 6.20 9.66 -3.16
CA VAL A 107 4.79 9.28 -3.36
C VAL A 107 4.06 9.28 -2.02
N ARG A 108 2.76 9.58 -2.03
CA ARG A 108 1.95 9.63 -0.81
C ARG A 108 1.67 8.25 -0.21
N HIS A 109 1.63 7.21 -1.05
CA HIS A 109 1.31 5.84 -0.64
C HIS A 109 2.43 4.84 -1.00
N PRO A 110 3.64 5.00 -0.45
CA PRO A 110 4.78 4.13 -0.81
C PRO A 110 4.57 2.67 -0.39
N ILE A 111 3.80 2.40 0.68
CA ILE A 111 3.44 1.03 1.10
C ILE A 111 2.54 0.36 0.05
N TYR A 112 1.62 1.11 -0.55
CA TYR A 112 0.74 0.60 -1.59
C TYR A 112 1.49 0.40 -2.90
N LEU A 113 2.38 1.32 -3.26
CA LEU A 113 3.28 1.14 -4.39
C LEU A 113 4.14 -0.12 -4.21
N ALA A 114 4.68 -0.34 -3.03
CA ALA A 114 5.46 -1.54 -2.71
C ALA A 114 4.64 -2.83 -2.94
N GLY A 115 3.38 -2.85 -2.52
CA GLY A 115 2.46 -3.95 -2.78
C GLY A 115 2.20 -4.17 -4.28
N LEU A 116 2.03 -3.09 -5.05
CA LEU A 116 1.86 -3.17 -6.51
C LEU A 116 3.12 -3.72 -7.21
N LEU A 117 4.31 -3.32 -6.75
CA LEU A 117 5.58 -3.87 -7.26
C LEU A 117 5.71 -5.36 -6.95
N LEU A 118 5.30 -5.80 -5.75
CA LEU A 118 5.25 -7.23 -5.40
C LEU A 118 4.27 -8.00 -6.28
N ALA A 119 3.07 -7.48 -6.51
CA ALA A 119 2.07 -8.12 -7.37
C ALA A 119 2.55 -8.21 -8.81
N ALA A 120 3.11 -7.14 -9.36
CA ALA A 120 3.68 -7.11 -10.71
C ALA A 120 4.88 -8.06 -10.84
N GLY A 121 5.77 -8.07 -9.86
CA GLY A 121 6.90 -8.98 -9.79
C GLY A 121 6.48 -10.45 -9.74
N SER A 122 5.45 -10.76 -8.94
CA SER A 122 4.87 -12.10 -8.87
C SER A 122 4.26 -12.55 -10.21
N PHE A 123 3.56 -11.65 -10.89
CA PHE A 123 3.02 -11.92 -12.21
C PHE A 123 4.13 -12.20 -13.26
N LEU A 124 5.18 -11.40 -13.26
CA LEU A 124 6.32 -11.62 -14.18
C LEU A 124 7.07 -12.91 -13.87
N ALA A 125 7.19 -13.27 -12.59
CA ALA A 125 7.85 -14.51 -12.19
C ALA A 125 7.01 -15.74 -12.50
N HIS A 126 5.69 -15.63 -12.42
CA HIS A 126 4.75 -16.75 -12.60
C HIS A 126 3.52 -16.31 -13.40
N PRO A 127 3.68 -16.05 -14.71
CA PRO A 127 2.60 -15.49 -15.51
C PRO A 127 1.50 -16.53 -15.75
N SER A 128 0.29 -16.21 -15.31
CA SER A 128 -0.92 -17.00 -15.56
C SER A 128 -2.15 -16.08 -15.57
N PRO A 129 -3.28 -16.49 -16.15
CA PRO A 129 -4.53 -15.76 -16.03
C PRO A 129 -4.94 -15.54 -14.57
N ALA A 130 -4.67 -16.53 -13.72
CA ALA A 130 -4.92 -16.45 -12.27
C ALA A 130 -4.11 -15.32 -11.63
N SER A 131 -2.79 -15.27 -11.87
CA SER A 131 -1.92 -14.22 -11.31
C SER A 131 -2.26 -12.83 -11.87
N ALA A 132 -2.69 -12.74 -13.13
CA ALA A 132 -3.18 -11.49 -13.72
C ALA A 132 -4.47 -11.00 -13.02
N CYS A 133 -5.44 -11.89 -12.83
CA CYS A 133 -6.71 -11.58 -12.16
C CYS A 133 -6.49 -11.14 -10.70
N LEU A 134 -5.66 -11.88 -9.95
CA LEU A 134 -5.31 -11.53 -8.57
C LEU A 134 -4.56 -10.19 -8.49
N GLY A 135 -3.61 -9.96 -9.40
CA GLY A 135 -2.87 -8.70 -9.49
C GLY A 135 -3.78 -7.51 -9.80
N ALA A 136 -4.72 -7.67 -10.74
CA ALA A 136 -5.71 -6.64 -11.09
C ALA A 136 -6.66 -6.34 -9.92
N GLY A 137 -7.18 -7.39 -9.26
CA GLY A 137 -8.02 -7.24 -8.06
C GLY A 137 -7.28 -6.55 -6.92
N PHE A 138 -6.01 -6.93 -6.69
CA PHE A 138 -5.16 -6.26 -5.70
C PHE A 138 -4.95 -4.78 -6.04
N ALA A 139 -4.64 -4.46 -7.30
CA ALA A 139 -4.46 -3.08 -7.76
C ALA A 139 -5.72 -2.24 -7.55
N LEU A 140 -6.89 -2.78 -7.89
CA LEU A 140 -8.19 -2.13 -7.63
C LEU A 140 -8.39 -1.89 -6.13
N GLY A 141 -8.13 -2.88 -5.29
CA GLY A 141 -8.21 -2.76 -3.83
C GLY A 141 -7.28 -1.67 -3.27
N VAL A 142 -6.06 -1.58 -3.81
CA VAL A 142 -5.08 -0.54 -3.45
C VAL A 142 -5.60 0.85 -3.83
N VAL A 143 -6.13 1.03 -5.04
CA VAL A 143 -6.68 2.32 -5.50
C VAL A 143 -7.85 2.76 -4.63
N LEU A 144 -8.79 1.86 -4.37
CA LEU A 144 -9.94 2.13 -3.50
C LEU A 144 -9.50 2.51 -2.07
N LYS A 145 -8.54 1.77 -1.52
CA LYS A 145 -8.02 2.05 -0.18
C LYS A 145 -7.28 3.38 -0.12
N ALA A 146 -6.45 3.69 -1.10
CA ALA A 146 -5.75 4.97 -1.19
C ALA A 146 -6.74 6.13 -1.27
N TRP A 147 -7.78 6.01 -2.09
CA TRP A 147 -8.82 7.01 -2.21
C TRP A 147 -9.57 7.27 -0.90
N LEU A 148 -9.96 6.20 -0.19
CA LEU A 148 -10.63 6.30 1.12
C LEU A 148 -9.73 6.96 2.18
N GLU A 149 -8.44 6.59 2.20
CA GLU A 149 -7.46 7.17 3.11
C GLU A 149 -7.23 8.66 2.82
N GLU A 150 -7.08 9.05 1.56
CA GLU A 150 -6.96 10.46 1.17
C GLU A 150 -8.19 11.29 1.56
N ARG A 151 -9.39 10.73 1.39
CA ARG A 151 -10.62 11.38 1.81
C ARG A 151 -10.66 11.60 3.32
N ALA A 152 -10.24 10.60 4.10
CA ALA A 152 -10.14 10.68 5.55
C ALA A 152 -9.11 11.72 6.00
N LEU A 153 -7.90 11.69 5.40
CA LEU A 153 -6.82 12.64 5.71
C LEU A 153 -7.20 14.08 5.36
N ARG A 154 -7.86 14.32 4.23
CA ARG A 154 -8.37 15.65 3.87
C ARG A 154 -9.42 16.15 4.86
N GLY A 155 -10.28 15.27 5.37
CA GLY A 155 -11.30 15.64 6.37
C GLY A 155 -10.73 16.07 7.71
N VAL A 156 -9.55 15.55 8.09
CA VAL A 156 -8.92 15.83 9.40
C VAL A 156 -7.82 16.88 9.31
N LEU A 157 -6.96 16.80 8.28
CA LEU A 157 -5.79 17.68 8.12
C LEU A 157 -6.06 18.89 7.20
N GLY A 158 -7.20 18.92 6.50
CA GLY A 158 -7.63 20.06 5.68
C GLY A 158 -6.55 20.54 4.71
N ASP A 159 -6.22 21.82 4.80
CA ASP A 159 -5.27 22.49 3.91
C ASP A 159 -3.84 21.97 3.99
N GLU A 160 -3.42 21.43 5.14
CA GLU A 160 -2.09 20.85 5.29
C GLU A 160 -1.94 19.64 4.35
N TYR A 161 -2.92 18.72 4.36
CA TYR A 161 -2.92 17.60 3.44
C TYR A 161 -3.10 18.02 1.98
N ALA A 162 -3.91 19.05 1.72
CA ALA A 162 -4.11 19.58 0.36
C ALA A 162 -2.80 20.10 -0.24
N ARG A 163 -2.01 20.86 0.53
CA ARG A 163 -0.68 21.35 0.10
C ARG A 163 0.30 20.20 -0.16
N TYR A 164 0.31 19.19 0.67
CA TYR A 164 1.13 17.99 0.45
C TYR A 164 0.69 17.24 -0.81
N ALA A 165 -0.61 17.02 -1.01
CA ALA A 165 -1.15 16.31 -2.16
C ALA A 165 -0.92 17.08 -3.48
N ALA A 166 -0.83 18.40 -3.43
CA ALA A 166 -0.48 19.19 -4.61
C ALA A 166 0.97 18.98 -5.07
N ARG A 167 1.89 18.71 -4.15
CA ARG A 167 3.33 18.55 -4.43
C ARG A 167 3.74 17.12 -4.72
N VAL A 168 3.14 16.15 -4.03
CA VAL A 168 3.55 14.75 -4.06
C VAL A 168 2.48 13.89 -4.74
N PRO A 169 2.82 13.08 -5.76
CA PRO A 169 1.87 12.18 -6.43
C PRO A 169 1.40 11.04 -5.51
N ALA A 170 0.25 10.44 -5.82
CA ALA A 170 -0.32 9.38 -4.99
C ALA A 170 0.52 8.09 -4.99
N LEU A 171 0.71 7.47 -6.13
CA LEU A 171 1.32 6.14 -6.28
C LEU A 171 2.50 6.13 -7.24
N ILE A 172 2.39 6.79 -8.39
CA ILE A 172 3.44 6.78 -9.41
C ILE A 172 4.30 8.02 -9.21
N PRO A 173 5.63 7.89 -8.99
CA PRO A 173 6.53 9.02 -8.88
C PRO A 173 6.61 9.74 -10.23
N TRP A 174 5.84 10.82 -10.37
CA TRP A 174 5.82 11.65 -11.56
C TRP A 174 6.45 13.00 -11.23
N PRO A 175 7.44 13.48 -12.01
CA PRO A 175 7.96 14.83 -11.82
C PRO A 175 6.84 15.80 -12.12
N ARG A 176 6.26 16.40 -11.08
CA ARG A 176 5.37 17.55 -11.27
C ARG A 176 6.24 18.75 -11.56
N ALA A 177 5.93 19.47 -12.64
CA ALA A 177 6.54 20.76 -12.91
C ALA A 177 6.40 21.61 -11.64
N ARG A 178 7.53 22.09 -11.10
CA ARG A 178 7.50 23.09 -10.04
C ARG A 178 6.79 24.29 -10.64
N GLY A 179 5.57 24.52 -10.20
CA GLY A 179 4.89 25.77 -10.53
C GLY A 179 5.78 26.91 -10.05
N GLY A 180 6.18 27.74 -11.00
CA GLY A 180 6.91 28.96 -10.74
C GLY A 180 6.05 29.95 -9.96
#